data_b3052fa21146a9e842d4d3f731846093
#
_entry.id   b3052fa21146a9e842d4d3f731846093
#
_cell.length_a   1.000
_cell.length_b   1.000
_cell.length_c   1.000
_cell.angle_alpha   90.00
_cell.angle_beta   90.00
_cell.angle_gamma   90.00
#
_symmetry.space_group_name_H-M   'P 1'
#
loop_
_entity.id
_entity.type
_entity.pdbx_description
1 polymer ?
#
loop_
_entity_poly.entity_id
_entity_poly.type
_entity_poly.pdbx_seq_one_letter_code
_entity_poly.pdbx_strand_id
1 'polypeptide(L)'
;MSTIHPMLVHFPIALLSTGLIFDVIASFSRRAELQRVGWWMMVSGTVSLILGLASGLGAEAGVVINTGAQAVLDSHKQFAFLLAGLVTSAFFWRLSCRGALPSRRVWLFWSLYGAGICLLWVVAWFGGVLVHEHGVSAFVP
;
A
#
# COMPACT_ATOMS: atom_id res chain seq x y z
N MET A 1 -15.93 12.49 -8.69
CA MET A 1 -14.55 12.33 -8.13
C MET A 1 -14.29 10.94 -7.56
N SER A 2 -15.32 10.15 -7.36
CA SER A 2 -15.26 8.79 -6.76
C SER A 2 -14.62 7.69 -7.63
N THR A 3 -14.52 7.87 -8.95
CA THR A 3 -13.91 6.90 -9.89
C THR A 3 -12.38 6.85 -9.84
N ILE A 4 -11.74 7.90 -9.33
CA ILE A 4 -10.27 8.02 -9.34
C ILE A 4 -9.65 7.14 -8.25
N HIS A 5 -10.29 7.01 -7.08
CA HIS A 5 -9.74 6.23 -5.97
C HIS A 5 -9.51 4.75 -6.32
N PRO A 6 -10.48 4.00 -6.89
CA PRO A 6 -10.25 2.62 -7.30
C PRO A 6 -9.13 2.44 -8.33
N MET A 7 -8.91 3.42 -9.20
CA MET A 7 -7.79 3.39 -10.15
C MET A 7 -6.45 3.62 -9.45
N LEU A 8 -6.39 4.58 -8.52
CA LEU A 8 -5.15 4.94 -7.83
C LEU A 8 -4.62 3.83 -6.93
N VAL A 9 -5.48 3.05 -6.27
CA VAL A 9 -5.05 2.00 -5.33
C VAL A 9 -4.34 0.81 -5.98
N HIS A 10 -4.50 0.61 -7.29
CA HIS A 10 -3.80 -0.44 -8.01
C HIS A 10 -2.29 -0.17 -8.13
N PHE A 11 -1.88 1.10 -8.17
CA PHE A 11 -0.47 1.47 -8.28
C PHE A 11 0.35 1.05 -7.05
N PRO A 12 -0.03 1.38 -5.81
CA PRO A 12 0.73 0.91 -4.65
C PRO A 12 0.73 -0.60 -4.53
N ILE A 13 -0.36 -1.30 -4.88
CA ILE A 13 -0.42 -2.76 -4.87
C ILE A 13 0.64 -3.34 -5.81
N ALA A 14 0.66 -2.90 -7.06
CA ALA A 14 1.60 -3.38 -8.05
C ALA A 14 3.05 -3.02 -7.70
N LEU A 15 3.31 -1.74 -7.40
CA LEU A 15 4.67 -1.23 -7.22
C LEU A 15 5.32 -1.75 -5.94
N LEU A 16 4.62 -1.74 -4.81
CA LEU A 16 5.19 -2.21 -3.54
C LEU A 16 5.39 -3.72 -3.55
N SER A 17 4.44 -4.51 -4.08
CA SER A 17 4.58 -5.96 -4.17
C SER A 17 5.72 -6.36 -5.11
N THR A 18 5.80 -5.74 -6.30
CA THR A 18 6.87 -6.00 -7.24
C THR A 18 8.23 -5.52 -6.71
N GLY A 19 8.25 -4.38 -6.02
CA GLY A 19 9.45 -3.86 -5.37
C GLY A 19 10.01 -4.83 -4.34
N LEU A 20 9.15 -5.45 -3.51
CA LEU A 20 9.55 -6.50 -2.56
C LEU A 20 10.16 -7.69 -3.28
N ILE A 21 9.56 -8.15 -4.39
CA ILE A 21 10.09 -9.28 -5.18
C ILE A 21 11.48 -8.96 -5.71
N PHE A 22 11.69 -7.77 -6.29
CA PHE A 22 13.02 -7.36 -6.77
C PHE A 22 14.05 -7.30 -5.65
N ASP A 23 13.68 -6.80 -4.48
CA ASP A 23 14.57 -6.72 -3.33
C ASP A 23 14.94 -8.12 -2.80
N VAL A 24 13.97 -9.04 -2.76
CA VAL A 24 14.22 -10.44 -2.40
C VAL A 24 15.21 -11.09 -3.39
N ILE A 25 14.96 -10.98 -4.70
CA ILE A 25 15.85 -11.50 -5.73
C ILE A 25 17.23 -10.86 -5.64
N ALA A 26 17.29 -9.53 -5.41
CA ALA A 26 18.57 -8.82 -5.25
C ALA A 26 19.39 -9.34 -4.05
N SER A 27 18.71 -9.71 -2.96
CA SER A 27 19.37 -10.24 -1.76
C SER A 27 20.06 -11.57 -2.01
N PHE A 28 19.47 -12.42 -2.86
CA PHE A 28 20.08 -13.72 -3.23
C PHE A 28 21.09 -13.60 -4.37
N SER A 29 20.80 -12.79 -5.38
CA SER A 29 21.64 -12.65 -6.59
C SER A 29 22.80 -11.67 -6.41
N ARG A 30 22.78 -10.86 -5.36
CA ARG A 30 23.74 -9.76 -5.08
C ARG A 30 23.85 -8.74 -6.23
N ARG A 31 22.79 -8.61 -7.05
CA ARG A 31 22.76 -7.68 -8.18
C ARG A 31 22.28 -6.29 -7.72
N ALA A 32 23.18 -5.32 -7.77
CA ALA A 32 22.89 -3.95 -7.37
C ALA A 32 21.79 -3.28 -8.22
N GLU A 33 21.69 -3.67 -9.49
CA GLU A 33 20.65 -3.13 -10.39
C GLU A 33 19.24 -3.50 -9.90
N LEU A 34 19.02 -4.76 -9.49
CA LEU A 34 17.72 -5.21 -8.97
C LEU A 34 17.35 -4.49 -7.67
N GLN A 35 18.35 -4.26 -6.80
CA GLN A 35 18.15 -3.48 -5.59
C GLN A 35 17.75 -2.02 -5.90
N ARG A 36 18.33 -1.44 -6.95
CA ARG A 36 17.97 -0.10 -7.41
C ARG A 36 16.55 -0.05 -7.96
N VAL A 37 16.15 -1.07 -8.73
CA VAL A 37 14.76 -1.20 -9.21
C VAL A 37 13.80 -1.31 -8.03
N GLY A 38 14.07 -2.21 -7.05
CA GLY A 38 13.28 -2.34 -5.83
C GLY A 38 13.15 -1.03 -5.05
N TRP A 39 14.23 -0.24 -4.96
CA TRP A 39 14.22 1.09 -4.35
C TRP A 39 13.24 2.04 -5.05
N TRP A 40 13.34 2.20 -6.37
CA TRP A 40 12.47 3.11 -7.09
C TRP A 40 11.00 2.66 -7.08
N MET A 41 10.75 1.36 -7.10
CA MET A 41 9.41 0.82 -6.92
C MET A 41 8.84 1.12 -5.54
N MET A 42 9.66 1.00 -4.48
CA MET A 42 9.27 1.38 -3.13
C MET A 42 8.97 2.88 -3.02
N VAL A 43 9.79 3.76 -3.62
CA VAL A 43 9.56 5.22 -3.66
C VAL A 43 8.22 5.51 -4.34
N SER A 44 8.05 5.05 -5.57
CA SER A 44 6.84 5.31 -6.37
C SER A 44 5.59 4.69 -5.72
N GLY A 45 5.74 3.49 -5.17
CA GLY A 45 4.66 2.79 -4.46
C GLY A 45 4.24 3.50 -3.17
N THR A 46 5.19 4.03 -2.40
CA THR A 46 4.89 4.81 -1.19
C THR A 46 4.19 6.12 -1.53
N VAL A 47 4.65 6.83 -2.56
CA VAL A 47 3.96 8.05 -3.04
C VAL A 47 2.54 7.71 -3.49
N SER A 48 2.36 6.65 -4.28
CA SER A 48 1.05 6.20 -4.74
C SER A 48 0.14 5.77 -3.59
N LEU A 49 0.69 5.16 -2.54
CA LEU A 49 -0.05 4.78 -1.33
C LEU A 49 -0.62 6.02 -0.61
N ILE A 50 0.21 7.06 -0.46
CA ILE A 50 -0.21 8.33 0.17
C ILE A 50 -1.31 9.00 -0.66
N LEU A 51 -1.16 9.03 -1.98
CA LEU A 51 -2.18 9.57 -2.89
C LEU A 51 -3.47 8.74 -2.84
N GLY A 52 -3.35 7.41 -2.78
CA GLY A 52 -4.48 6.50 -2.59
C GLY A 52 -5.23 6.77 -1.29
N LEU A 53 -4.50 6.93 -0.17
CA LEU A 53 -5.09 7.24 1.13
C LEU A 53 -5.82 8.60 1.10
N ALA A 54 -5.19 9.64 0.57
CA ALA A 54 -5.79 10.97 0.43
C ALA A 54 -7.05 10.93 -0.45
N SER A 55 -7.02 10.20 -1.56
CA SER A 55 -8.19 10.06 -2.45
C SER A 55 -9.34 9.28 -1.79
N GLY A 56 -9.02 8.28 -0.95
CA GLY A 56 -10.02 7.52 -0.19
C GLY A 56 -10.75 8.37 0.83
N LEU A 57 -10.02 9.21 1.58
CA LEU A 57 -10.62 10.15 2.52
C LEU A 57 -11.51 11.18 1.80
N GLY A 58 -11.09 11.65 0.64
CA GLY A 58 -11.91 12.56 -0.18
C GLY A 58 -13.16 11.90 -0.76
N ALA A 59 -13.09 10.61 -1.09
CA ALA A 59 -14.22 9.86 -1.63
C ALA A 59 -15.31 9.61 -0.57
N GLU A 60 -14.92 9.36 0.69
CA GLU A 60 -15.84 9.10 1.80
C GLU A 60 -16.82 10.27 2.02
N ALA A 61 -16.36 11.50 1.84
CA ALA A 61 -17.17 12.70 2.06
C ALA A 61 -18.41 12.82 1.14
N GLY A 62 -18.47 12.04 0.05
CA GLY A 62 -19.54 12.08 -0.94
C GLY A 62 -20.40 10.83 -1.02
N VAL A 63 -20.20 9.84 -0.13
CA VAL A 63 -20.91 8.55 -0.22
C VAL A 63 -21.87 8.38 0.94
N VAL A 64 -23.13 8.06 0.62
CA VAL A 64 -24.11 7.61 1.63
C VAL A 64 -23.90 6.11 1.87
N ILE A 65 -23.45 5.77 3.07
CA ILE A 65 -23.12 4.39 3.43
C ILE A 65 -24.22 3.84 4.33
N ASN A 66 -24.70 2.64 4.00
CA ASN A 66 -25.61 1.91 4.86
C ASN A 66 -24.90 1.35 6.11
N THR A 67 -25.65 1.01 7.15
CA THR A 67 -25.11 0.54 8.44
C THR A 67 -24.26 -0.73 8.30
N GLY A 68 -24.53 -1.60 7.33
CA GLY A 68 -23.74 -2.81 7.07
C GLY A 68 -22.37 -2.52 6.46
N ALA A 69 -22.29 -1.57 5.56
CA ALA A 69 -21.04 -1.17 4.92
C ALA A 69 -20.13 -0.33 5.85
N GLN A 70 -20.72 0.34 6.84
CA GLN A 70 -19.97 1.22 7.75
C GLN A 70 -18.88 0.49 8.52
N ALA A 71 -19.19 -0.68 9.09
CA ALA A 71 -18.22 -1.49 9.84
C ALA A 71 -17.04 -1.96 8.96
N VAL A 72 -17.34 -2.32 7.70
CA VAL A 72 -16.31 -2.72 6.72
C VAL A 72 -15.45 -1.53 6.34
N LEU A 73 -16.05 -0.35 6.13
CA LEU A 73 -15.32 0.87 5.83
C LEU A 73 -14.39 1.29 6.97
N ASP A 74 -14.86 1.23 8.21
CA ASP A 74 -14.06 1.58 9.38
C ASP A 74 -12.86 0.64 9.52
N SER A 75 -13.06 -0.67 9.31
CA SER A 75 -11.97 -1.65 9.28
C SER A 75 -10.98 -1.36 8.14
N HIS A 76 -11.48 -1.08 6.94
CA HIS A 76 -10.67 -0.72 5.78
C HIS A 76 -9.78 0.50 6.08
N LYS A 77 -10.35 1.55 6.68
CA LYS A 77 -9.61 2.77 7.05
C LYS A 77 -8.54 2.50 8.10
N GLN A 78 -8.88 1.78 9.18
CA GLN A 78 -7.92 1.44 10.23
C GLN A 78 -6.71 0.70 9.66
N PHE A 79 -6.96 -0.33 8.84
CA PHE A 79 -5.89 -1.08 8.20
C PHE A 79 -5.12 -0.24 7.17
N ALA A 80 -5.76 0.68 6.45
CA ALA A 80 -5.09 1.57 5.51
C ALA A 80 -4.14 2.55 6.23
N PHE A 81 -4.51 3.10 7.38
CA PHE A 81 -3.62 3.93 8.18
C PHE A 81 -2.46 3.14 8.77
N LEU A 82 -2.71 1.93 9.28
CA LEU A 82 -1.66 1.06 9.79
C LEU A 82 -0.68 0.67 8.67
N LEU A 83 -1.20 0.31 7.50
CA LEU A 83 -0.41 0.04 6.29
C LEU A 83 0.48 1.24 5.93
N ALA A 84 -0.09 2.44 5.88
CA ALA A 84 0.67 3.65 5.57
C ALA A 84 1.79 3.87 6.59
N GLY A 85 1.55 3.65 7.87
CA GLY A 85 2.55 3.72 8.93
C GLY A 85 3.70 2.71 8.74
N LEU A 86 3.37 1.44 8.46
CA LEU A 86 4.38 0.39 8.25
C LEU A 86 5.25 0.66 7.02
N VAL A 87 4.61 0.95 5.88
CA VAL A 87 5.33 1.19 4.61
C VAL A 87 6.17 2.45 4.69
N THR A 88 5.64 3.53 5.26
CA THR A 88 6.39 4.80 5.42
C THR A 88 7.58 4.62 6.36
N SER A 89 7.41 3.85 7.43
CA SER A 89 8.52 3.53 8.36
C SER A 89 9.62 2.73 7.66
N ALA A 90 9.25 1.69 6.88
CA ALA A 90 10.21 0.93 6.09
C ALA A 90 10.90 1.81 5.02
N PHE A 91 10.15 2.70 4.37
CA PHE A 91 10.67 3.64 3.39
C PHE A 91 11.70 4.59 4.00
N PHE A 92 11.39 5.26 5.11
CA PHE A 92 12.35 6.16 5.77
C PHE A 92 13.56 5.43 6.32
N TRP A 93 13.39 4.20 6.82
CA TRP A 93 14.54 3.39 7.20
C TRP A 93 15.46 3.14 6.00
N ARG A 94 14.93 2.71 4.87
CA ARG A 94 15.71 2.48 3.65
C ARG A 94 16.31 3.77 3.09
N LEU A 95 15.58 4.88 3.19
CA LEU A 95 16.07 6.20 2.81
C LEU A 95 17.30 6.61 3.64
N SER A 96 17.28 6.34 4.95
CA SER A 96 18.44 6.58 5.82
C SER A 96 19.66 5.74 5.44
N CYS A 97 19.44 4.59 4.78
CA CYS A 97 20.48 3.75 4.18
C CYS A 97 20.82 4.16 2.73
N ARG A 98 20.46 5.38 2.29
CA ARG A 98 20.67 5.91 0.92
C ARG A 98 20.05 5.03 -0.18
N GLY A 99 18.91 4.42 0.11
CA GLY A 99 18.19 3.54 -0.82
C GLY A 99 18.73 2.10 -0.87
N ALA A 100 19.83 1.80 -0.19
CA ALA A 100 20.31 0.43 -0.05
C ALA A 100 19.47 -0.36 0.97
N LEU A 101 19.50 -1.69 0.88
CA LEU A 101 18.92 -2.53 1.92
C LEU A 101 19.73 -2.39 3.23
N PRO A 102 19.08 -2.29 4.41
CA PRO A 102 19.77 -2.18 5.67
C PRO A 102 20.66 -3.41 5.89
N SER A 103 21.97 -3.22 6.08
CA SER A 103 22.90 -4.32 6.33
C SER A 103 22.80 -4.84 7.78
N ARG A 104 22.51 -3.94 8.74
CA ARG A 104 22.26 -4.29 10.13
C ARG A 104 20.77 -4.51 10.34
N ARG A 105 20.41 -5.62 11.00
CA ARG A 105 19.03 -5.97 11.34
C ARG A 105 18.11 -6.06 10.09
N VAL A 106 18.64 -6.53 8.98
CA VAL A 106 17.90 -6.69 7.71
C VAL A 106 16.62 -7.50 7.89
N TRP A 107 16.60 -8.46 8.80
CA TRP A 107 15.42 -9.26 9.13
C TRP A 107 14.26 -8.41 9.68
N LEU A 108 14.56 -7.37 10.50
CA LEU A 108 13.54 -6.43 10.97
C LEU A 108 12.96 -5.61 9.81
N PHE A 109 13.80 -5.18 8.87
CA PHE A 109 13.34 -4.50 7.67
C PHE A 109 12.40 -5.39 6.86
N TRP A 110 12.77 -6.67 6.65
CA TRP A 110 11.93 -7.63 5.95
C TRP A 110 10.62 -7.91 6.69
N SER A 111 10.65 -8.01 8.01
CA SER A 111 9.43 -8.18 8.81
C SER A 111 8.51 -6.97 8.69
N LEU A 112 9.06 -5.76 8.78
CA LEU A 112 8.30 -4.52 8.68
C LEU A 112 7.69 -4.34 7.27
N TYR A 113 8.51 -4.48 6.23
CA TYR A 113 8.06 -4.29 4.85
C TYR A 113 7.13 -5.44 4.43
N GLY A 114 7.44 -6.68 4.78
CA GLY A 114 6.59 -7.84 4.52
C GLY A 114 5.24 -7.75 5.21
N ALA A 115 5.20 -7.34 6.48
CA ALA A 115 3.95 -7.08 7.18
C ALA A 115 3.12 -5.97 6.48
N GLY A 116 3.79 -4.92 6.01
CA GLY A 116 3.15 -3.90 5.18
C GLY A 116 2.53 -4.47 3.90
N ILE A 117 3.24 -5.36 3.19
CA ILE A 117 2.70 -6.00 1.98
C ILE A 117 1.54 -6.95 2.30
N CYS A 118 1.62 -7.74 3.37
CA CYS A 118 0.47 -8.57 3.79
C CYS A 118 -0.75 -7.70 4.10
N LEU A 119 -0.56 -6.61 4.82
CA LEU A 119 -1.64 -5.69 5.17
C LEU A 119 -2.19 -4.96 3.93
N LEU A 120 -1.36 -4.66 2.93
CA LEU A 120 -1.77 -4.09 1.65
C LEU A 120 -2.81 -4.97 0.95
N TRP A 121 -2.60 -6.28 0.94
CA TRP A 121 -3.56 -7.23 0.37
C TRP A 121 -4.85 -7.34 1.20
N VAL A 122 -4.75 -7.24 2.53
CA VAL A 122 -5.92 -7.18 3.41
C VAL A 122 -6.76 -5.93 3.12
N VAL A 123 -6.11 -4.76 3.01
CA VAL A 123 -6.79 -3.49 2.67
C VAL A 123 -7.43 -3.58 1.29
N ALA A 124 -6.74 -4.16 0.30
CA ALA A 124 -7.29 -4.38 -1.04
C ALA A 124 -8.53 -5.28 -1.01
N TRP A 125 -8.51 -6.34 -0.19
CA TRP A 125 -9.67 -7.22 0.01
C TRP A 125 -10.87 -6.46 0.57
N PHE A 126 -10.70 -5.69 1.66
CA PHE A 126 -11.78 -4.87 2.21
C PHE A 126 -12.32 -3.86 1.22
N GLY A 127 -11.45 -3.25 0.41
CA GLY A 127 -11.87 -2.37 -0.69
C GLY A 127 -12.73 -3.10 -1.73
N GLY A 128 -12.36 -4.34 -2.07
CA GLY A 128 -13.15 -5.21 -2.94
C GLY A 128 -14.53 -5.54 -2.36
N VAL A 129 -14.61 -5.91 -1.07
CA VAL A 129 -15.87 -6.18 -0.38
C VAL A 129 -16.79 -4.96 -0.37
N LEU A 130 -16.25 -3.76 -0.11
CA LEU A 130 -17.04 -2.52 -0.16
C LEU A 130 -17.68 -2.29 -1.52
N VAL A 131 -16.96 -2.56 -2.60
CA VAL A 131 -17.46 -2.36 -3.98
C VAL A 131 -18.43 -3.46 -4.37
N HIS A 132 -18.09 -4.74 -4.17
CA HIS A 132 -18.84 -5.86 -4.73
C HIS A 132 -20.02 -6.32 -3.88
N GLU A 133 -19.91 -6.25 -2.56
CA GLU A 133 -20.96 -6.74 -1.66
C GLU A 133 -21.86 -5.62 -1.16
N HIS A 134 -21.30 -4.42 -0.97
CA HIS A 134 -22.06 -3.30 -0.42
C HIS A 134 -22.42 -2.21 -1.45
N GLY A 135 -22.01 -2.40 -2.71
CA GLY A 135 -22.33 -1.48 -3.78
C GLY A 135 -21.77 -0.06 -3.56
N VAL A 136 -20.77 0.08 -2.69
CA VAL A 136 -20.05 1.34 -2.45
C VAL A 136 -19.19 1.59 -3.69
N SER A 137 -19.88 1.80 -4.83
CA SER A 137 -19.20 2.11 -6.07
C SER A 137 -19.16 3.62 -6.23
N ALA A 138 -18.10 4.03 -6.85
CA ALA A 138 -17.87 5.37 -7.31
C ALA A 138 -18.85 5.88 -8.39
N PHE A 139 -19.84 5.09 -8.72
CA PHE A 139 -20.89 5.43 -9.67
C PHE A 139 -22.19 5.71 -8.93
N VAL A 140 -22.38 6.96 -8.53
CA VAL A 140 -23.72 7.55 -8.40
C VAL A 140 -23.97 8.25 -9.72
N PRO A 141 -25.03 7.88 -10.45
CA PRO A 141 -25.40 8.55 -11.70
C PRO A 141 -25.72 10.02 -11.49
#